data_9249283f1351451707e3196c77c162fb
#
_entry.id   9249283f1351451707e3196c77c162fb
#
_cell.length_a   1.000
_cell.length_b   1.000
_cell.length_c   1.000
_cell.angle_alpha   90.00
_cell.angle_beta   90.00
_cell.angle_gamma   90.00
#
_symmetry.space_group_name_H-M   'P 1'
#
loop_
_entity.id
_entity.type
_entity.pdbx_description
1 polymer ?
#
loop_
_entity_poly.entity_id
_entity_poly.type
_entity_poly.pdbx_seq_one_letter_code
_entity_poly.pdbx_strand_id
1 'polypeptide(L)'
;MDTLTLNYLRKGESAKILHVYAEADQKKHLTNLGFVAGASITILSTQEDEMIINLKGTRLGVSKEFTKRVTIERISYDKKDLVALSQLKVGSKAKVIKVEGQAQFRKRIMDMGITKNAVIELVKLAPLGDPLEIRVRGYQLSIRKSEAELIQTLVLSGGEKNA
;
A
#
# COMPACT_ATOMS: atom_id res chain seq x y z
N MET A 1 -5.72 2.40 -19.31
CA MET A 1 -5.02 3.32 -18.42
C MET A 1 -5.90 4.51 -18.12
N ASP A 2 -6.23 4.68 -16.85
CA ASP A 2 -7.09 5.78 -16.43
C ASP A 2 -6.23 6.93 -15.93
N THR A 3 -6.06 7.95 -16.76
CA THR A 3 -5.33 9.15 -16.39
C THR A 3 -6.31 10.16 -15.81
N LEU A 4 -6.11 10.52 -14.55
CA LEU A 4 -6.99 11.44 -13.82
C LEU A 4 -6.14 12.47 -13.10
N THR A 5 -6.81 13.42 -12.46
CA THR A 5 -6.16 14.28 -11.48
C THR A 5 -6.42 13.74 -10.08
N LEU A 6 -5.54 14.11 -9.16
CA LEU A 6 -5.52 13.55 -7.81
C LEU A 6 -6.84 13.75 -7.04
N ASN A 7 -7.57 14.82 -7.32
CA ASN A 7 -8.83 15.12 -6.64
C ASN A 7 -9.93 14.07 -6.85
N TYR A 8 -9.78 13.20 -7.85
CA TYR A 8 -10.76 12.15 -8.11
C TYR A 8 -10.55 10.90 -7.26
N LEU A 9 -9.43 10.80 -6.56
CA LEU A 9 -9.18 9.64 -5.71
C LEU A 9 -9.97 9.72 -4.41
N ARG A 10 -10.33 8.55 -3.92
CA ARG A 10 -11.06 8.39 -2.66
C ARG A 10 -10.12 7.89 -1.57
N LYS A 11 -10.59 8.00 -0.32
CA LYS A 11 -9.86 7.47 0.83
C LYS A 11 -9.46 6.01 0.60
N GLY A 12 -8.20 5.72 0.83
CA GLY A 12 -7.65 4.37 0.69
C GLY A 12 -7.13 4.04 -0.71
N GLU A 13 -7.46 4.85 -1.71
CA GLU A 13 -6.96 4.63 -3.05
C GLU A 13 -5.51 5.10 -3.20
N SER A 14 -4.77 4.45 -4.08
CA SER A 14 -3.38 4.78 -4.38
C SER A 14 -3.21 5.06 -5.85
N ALA A 15 -2.24 5.89 -6.16
CA ALA A 15 -1.94 6.27 -7.52
C ALA A 15 -0.47 6.60 -7.68
N LYS A 16 -0.02 6.59 -8.92
CA LYS A 16 1.32 7.00 -9.30
C LYS A 16 1.22 8.38 -9.93
N ILE A 17 2.11 9.30 -9.55
CA ILE A 17 2.17 10.63 -10.13
C ILE A 17 2.71 10.54 -11.55
N LEU A 18 2.01 11.14 -12.50
CA LEU A 18 2.47 11.24 -13.88
C LEU A 18 3.10 12.61 -14.12
N HIS A 19 2.43 13.67 -13.65
CA HIS A 19 2.89 15.04 -13.88
C HIS A 19 2.29 15.98 -12.84
N VAL A 20 3.04 17.03 -12.50
CA VAL A 20 2.58 18.09 -11.60
C VAL A 20 2.71 19.41 -12.35
N TYR A 21 1.57 20.11 -12.52
CA TYR A 21 1.54 21.40 -13.20
C TYR A 21 1.76 22.51 -12.17
N ALA A 22 2.92 23.12 -12.21
CA ALA A 22 3.27 24.20 -11.29
C ALA A 22 4.28 25.14 -11.94
N GLU A 23 4.37 26.35 -11.44
CA GLU A 23 5.37 27.29 -11.90
C GLU A 23 6.76 26.88 -11.39
N ALA A 24 7.80 27.38 -12.06
CA ALA A 24 9.17 26.93 -11.82
C ALA A 24 9.61 27.04 -10.37
N ASP A 25 9.28 28.13 -9.69
CA ASP A 25 9.63 28.32 -8.28
C ASP A 25 8.89 27.36 -7.35
N GLN A 26 7.61 27.14 -7.61
CA GLN A 26 6.81 26.18 -6.84
C GLN A 26 7.22 24.75 -7.14
N LYS A 27 7.56 24.46 -8.39
CA LYS A 27 7.92 23.13 -8.83
C LYS A 27 9.12 22.57 -8.07
N LYS A 28 10.12 23.41 -7.82
CA LYS A 28 11.29 22.99 -7.05
C LYS A 28 10.92 22.58 -5.63
N HIS A 29 10.07 23.36 -4.98
CA HIS A 29 9.58 23.07 -3.65
C HIS A 29 8.79 21.75 -3.62
N LEU A 30 7.91 21.57 -4.60
CA LEU A 30 7.10 20.34 -4.70
C LEU A 30 7.97 19.13 -4.96
N THR A 31 8.99 19.25 -5.79
CA THR A 31 9.95 18.19 -6.05
C THR A 31 10.67 17.80 -4.76
N ASN A 32 11.06 18.78 -3.95
CA ASN A 32 11.72 18.53 -2.68
C ASN A 32 10.82 17.81 -1.69
N LEU A 33 9.51 18.03 -1.76
CA LEU A 33 8.52 17.32 -0.94
C LEU A 33 8.27 15.89 -1.43
N GLY A 34 8.68 15.57 -2.65
CA GLY A 34 8.50 14.24 -3.21
C GLY A 34 7.45 14.15 -4.32
N PHE A 35 6.87 15.27 -4.75
CA PHE A 35 5.92 15.29 -5.86
C PHE A 35 6.66 15.20 -7.20
N VAL A 36 7.13 14.00 -7.50
CA VAL A 36 7.88 13.74 -8.73
C VAL A 36 7.20 12.62 -9.53
N ALA A 37 7.37 12.63 -10.84
CA ALA A 37 6.83 11.59 -11.69
C ALA A 37 7.31 10.22 -11.21
N GLY A 38 6.39 9.27 -11.13
CA GLY A 38 6.68 7.92 -10.65
C GLY A 38 6.47 7.71 -9.16
N ALA A 39 6.32 8.77 -8.38
CA ALA A 39 6.08 8.64 -6.94
C ALA A 39 4.68 8.10 -6.67
N SER A 40 4.54 7.30 -5.61
CA SER A 40 3.24 6.74 -5.21
C SER A 40 2.59 7.62 -4.15
N ILE A 41 1.30 7.84 -4.29
CA ILE A 41 0.47 8.58 -3.33
C ILE A 41 -0.66 7.67 -2.86
N THR A 42 -0.96 7.70 -1.57
CA THR A 42 -2.15 7.05 -1.00
C THR A 42 -2.99 8.12 -0.31
N ILE A 43 -4.29 8.09 -0.53
CA ILE A 43 -5.21 9.04 0.10
C ILE A 43 -5.58 8.52 1.48
N LEU A 44 -5.26 9.28 2.52
CA LEU A 44 -5.56 8.92 3.90
C LEU A 44 -6.92 9.44 4.34
N SER A 45 -7.29 10.65 3.92
CA SER A 45 -8.63 11.19 4.17
C SER A 45 -8.93 12.32 3.20
N THR A 46 -10.22 12.60 3.00
CA THR A 46 -10.66 13.72 2.19
C THR A 46 -11.59 14.57 3.03
N GLN A 47 -11.39 15.88 2.97
CA GLN A 47 -12.24 16.87 3.62
C GLN A 47 -12.76 17.81 2.56
N GLU A 48 -13.54 18.82 2.95
CA GLU A 48 -14.17 19.70 2.00
C GLU A 48 -13.16 20.42 1.09
N ASP A 49 -12.13 21.01 1.68
CA ASP A 49 -11.15 21.81 0.94
C ASP A 49 -9.74 21.20 0.93
N GLU A 50 -9.56 20.07 1.55
CA GLU A 50 -8.24 19.50 1.77
C GLU A 50 -8.25 17.99 1.64
N MET A 51 -7.13 17.44 1.19
CA MET A 51 -6.90 16.00 1.20
C MET A 51 -5.64 15.72 2.01
N ILE A 52 -5.71 14.69 2.84
CA ILE A 52 -4.52 14.21 3.56
C ILE A 52 -3.99 13.01 2.79
N ILE A 53 -2.76 13.09 2.41
CA ILE A 53 -2.11 12.05 1.59
C ILE A 53 -0.87 11.51 2.29
N ASN A 54 -0.49 10.31 1.91
CA ASN A 54 0.80 9.74 2.24
C ASN A 54 1.63 9.75 0.96
N LEU A 55 2.74 10.47 0.99
CA LEU A 55 3.67 10.56 -0.12
C LEU A 55 5.03 10.10 0.37
N LYS A 56 5.47 8.94 -0.11
CA LYS A 56 6.76 8.35 0.26
C LYS A 56 6.94 8.22 1.78
N GLY A 57 5.88 7.82 2.48
CA GLY A 57 5.93 7.66 3.93
C GLY A 57 5.70 8.93 4.73
N THR A 58 5.53 10.06 4.08
CA THR A 58 5.27 11.33 4.74
C THR A 58 3.80 11.71 4.59
N ARG A 59 3.19 12.07 5.70
CA ARG A 59 1.79 12.51 5.73
C ARG A 59 1.74 14.02 5.43
N LEU A 60 0.97 14.39 4.41
CA LEU A 60 0.85 15.78 3.97
C LEU A 60 -0.61 16.16 3.79
N GLY A 61 -0.95 17.40 4.17
CA GLY A 61 -2.22 18.01 3.82
C GLY A 61 -2.04 18.84 2.57
N VAL A 62 -2.89 18.63 1.58
CA VAL A 62 -2.85 19.39 0.32
C VAL A 62 -4.23 19.94 0.01
N SER A 63 -4.29 21.17 -0.52
CA SER A 63 -5.57 21.76 -0.89
C SER A 63 -6.16 21.03 -2.10
N LYS A 64 -7.49 20.98 -2.18
CA LYS A 64 -8.14 20.38 -3.34
C LYS A 64 -7.81 21.11 -4.63
N GLU A 65 -7.61 22.42 -4.57
CA GLU A 65 -7.17 23.18 -5.73
C GLU A 65 -5.83 22.67 -6.26
N PHE A 66 -4.89 22.40 -5.36
CA PHE A 66 -3.60 21.84 -5.74
C PHE A 66 -3.75 20.45 -6.36
N THR A 67 -4.64 19.61 -5.80
CA THR A 67 -4.81 18.23 -6.29
C THR A 67 -5.28 18.19 -7.75
N LYS A 68 -5.93 19.24 -8.23
CA LYS A 68 -6.36 19.33 -9.62
C LYS A 68 -5.18 19.52 -10.58
N ARG A 69 -4.02 19.89 -10.06
CA ARG A 69 -2.79 20.10 -10.85
C ARG A 69 -1.90 18.86 -10.90
N VAL A 70 -2.28 17.81 -10.21
CA VAL A 70 -1.50 16.58 -10.16
C VAL A 70 -2.18 15.52 -11.01
N THR A 71 -1.55 15.17 -12.13
CA THR A 71 -2.04 14.10 -12.99
C THR A 71 -1.51 12.78 -12.48
N ILE A 72 -2.40 11.81 -12.34
CA ILE A 72 -2.07 10.53 -11.75
C ILE A 72 -2.58 9.36 -12.61
N GLU A 73 -2.02 8.19 -12.34
CA GLU A 73 -2.49 6.92 -12.85
C GLU A 73 -2.85 6.03 -11.66
N ARG A 74 -4.09 5.56 -11.62
CA ARG A 74 -4.52 4.67 -10.54
C ARG A 74 -3.68 3.41 -10.51
N ILE A 75 -3.27 3.03 -9.32
CA ILE A 75 -2.59 1.76 -9.12
C ILE A 75 -3.69 0.72 -8.91
N SER A 76 -3.82 -0.20 -9.85
CA SER A 76 -4.75 -1.31 -9.75
C SER A 76 -4.00 -2.61 -9.97
N TYR A 77 -4.47 -3.65 -9.32
CA TYR A 77 -3.88 -4.97 -9.42
C TYR A 77 -4.93 -5.95 -9.92
N ASP A 78 -4.59 -6.76 -10.91
CA ASP A 78 -5.43 -7.87 -11.32
C ASP A 78 -5.53 -8.88 -10.18
N LYS A 79 -6.72 -9.42 -9.96
CA LYS A 79 -6.93 -10.45 -8.93
C LYS A 79 -5.99 -11.63 -9.12
N LYS A 80 -5.65 -11.95 -10.36
CA LYS A 80 -4.74 -13.06 -10.67
C LYS A 80 -3.31 -12.83 -10.19
N ASP A 81 -2.93 -11.57 -9.94
CA ASP A 81 -1.60 -11.23 -9.46
C ASP A 81 -1.53 -11.21 -7.94
N LEU A 82 -2.66 -11.35 -7.29
CA LEU A 82 -2.72 -11.35 -5.83
C LEU A 82 -2.63 -12.76 -5.29
N VAL A 83 -1.92 -12.89 -4.18
CA VAL A 83 -1.69 -14.17 -3.50
C VAL A 83 -2.09 -14.00 -2.04
N ALA A 84 -2.84 -14.96 -1.50
CA ALA A 84 -3.14 -14.94 -0.07
C ALA A 84 -1.85 -15.10 0.71
N LEU A 85 -1.75 -14.42 1.84
CA LEU A 85 -0.55 -14.49 2.69
C LEU A 85 -0.22 -15.94 3.05
N SER A 86 -1.25 -16.78 3.22
CA SER A 86 -1.08 -18.21 3.54
C SER A 86 -0.38 -19.01 2.44
N GLN A 87 -0.33 -18.48 1.23
CA GLN A 87 0.26 -19.16 0.07
C GLN A 87 1.67 -18.66 -0.26
N LEU A 88 2.19 -17.72 0.51
CA LEU A 88 3.56 -17.25 0.30
C LEU A 88 4.56 -18.33 0.64
N LYS A 89 5.70 -18.28 -0.02
CA LYS A 89 6.83 -19.17 0.29
C LYS A 89 7.73 -18.50 1.32
N VAL A 90 8.38 -19.30 2.14
CA VAL A 90 9.33 -18.80 3.14
C VAL A 90 10.43 -18.00 2.42
N GLY A 91 10.73 -16.84 2.97
CA GLY A 91 11.68 -15.91 2.38
C GLY A 91 11.06 -14.89 1.42
N SER A 92 9.78 -15.04 1.09
CA SER A 92 9.09 -14.10 0.22
C SER A 92 8.78 -12.81 0.94
N LYS A 93 8.84 -11.72 0.19
CA LYS A 93 8.32 -10.42 0.63
C LYS A 93 7.14 -10.06 -0.23
N ALA A 94 6.10 -9.54 0.39
CA ALA A 94 4.88 -9.18 -0.29
C ALA A 94 4.28 -7.93 0.32
N LYS A 95 3.56 -7.19 -0.52
CA LYS A 95 2.88 -5.96 -0.11
C LYS A 95 1.42 -6.28 0.15
N VAL A 96 0.90 -5.85 1.28
CA VAL A 96 -0.51 -6.04 1.61
C VAL A 96 -1.36 -5.16 0.71
N ILE A 97 -2.30 -5.78 -0.01
CA ILE A 97 -3.19 -5.07 -0.91
C ILE A 97 -4.57 -4.93 -0.27
N LYS A 98 -5.05 -6.00 0.38
CA LYS A 98 -6.39 -5.99 0.96
C LYS A 98 -6.46 -6.98 2.11
N VAL A 99 -7.18 -6.59 3.17
CA VAL A 99 -7.54 -7.48 4.28
C VAL A 99 -9.04 -7.72 4.17
N GLU A 100 -9.43 -8.98 3.97
CA GLU A 100 -10.82 -9.38 3.85
C GLU A 100 -11.35 -9.82 5.21
N GLY A 101 -12.63 -10.19 5.26
CA GLY A 101 -13.25 -10.67 6.48
C GLY A 101 -14.08 -9.61 7.18
N GLN A 102 -14.55 -9.96 8.39
CA GLN A 102 -15.41 -9.07 9.16
C GLN A 102 -14.64 -7.89 9.75
N ALA A 103 -15.39 -6.84 10.09
CA ALA A 103 -14.80 -5.59 10.57
C ALA A 103 -13.91 -5.78 11.80
N GLN A 104 -14.31 -6.63 12.74
CA GLN A 104 -13.53 -6.90 13.95
C GLN A 104 -12.19 -7.56 13.62
N PHE A 105 -12.22 -8.52 12.71
CA PHE A 105 -11.01 -9.20 12.26
C PHE A 105 -10.08 -8.21 11.56
N ARG A 106 -10.61 -7.42 10.63
CA ARG A 106 -9.82 -6.45 9.88
C ARG A 106 -9.17 -5.43 10.81
N LYS A 107 -9.92 -4.96 11.81
CA LYS A 107 -9.39 -4.00 12.79
C LYS A 107 -8.23 -4.61 13.57
N ARG A 108 -8.40 -5.85 14.05
CA ARG A 108 -7.35 -6.54 14.80
C ARG A 108 -6.07 -6.69 13.96
N ILE A 109 -6.23 -7.10 12.72
CA ILE A 109 -5.09 -7.29 11.81
C ILE A 109 -4.39 -5.94 11.54
N MET A 110 -5.16 -4.89 11.33
CA MET A 110 -4.59 -3.56 11.12
C MET A 110 -3.90 -3.02 12.37
N ASP A 111 -4.45 -3.31 13.54
CA ASP A 111 -3.84 -2.91 14.82
C ASP A 111 -2.48 -3.60 15.03
N MET A 112 -2.29 -4.77 14.43
CA MET A 112 -1.02 -5.49 14.47
C MET A 112 0.01 -4.94 13.48
N GLY A 113 -0.35 -3.92 12.70
CA GLY A 113 0.54 -3.31 11.71
C GLY A 113 0.40 -3.85 10.30
N ILE A 114 -0.52 -4.79 10.09
CA ILE A 114 -0.79 -5.37 8.76
C ILE A 114 -1.82 -4.48 8.07
N THR A 115 -1.35 -3.39 7.52
CA THR A 115 -2.18 -2.39 6.86
C THR A 115 -1.92 -2.38 5.37
N LYS A 116 -2.82 -1.78 4.61
CA LYS A 116 -2.63 -1.65 3.17
C LYS A 116 -1.27 -1.01 2.86
N ASN A 117 -0.58 -1.57 1.90
CA ASN A 117 0.76 -1.18 1.46
C ASN A 117 1.90 -1.55 2.42
N ALA A 118 1.62 -2.16 3.57
CA ALA A 118 2.68 -2.67 4.43
C ALA A 118 3.39 -3.83 3.73
N VAL A 119 4.70 -3.91 3.91
CA VAL A 119 5.49 -5.00 3.36
C VAL A 119 5.67 -6.06 4.42
N ILE A 120 5.32 -7.29 4.08
CA ILE A 120 5.43 -8.45 4.97
C ILE A 120 6.46 -9.41 4.39
N GLU A 121 7.29 -9.96 5.27
CA GLU A 121 8.19 -11.06 4.93
C GLU A 121 7.72 -12.31 5.65
N LEU A 122 7.55 -13.41 4.92
CA LEU A 122 7.27 -14.71 5.55
C LEU A 122 8.59 -15.31 6.00
N VAL A 123 8.81 -15.28 7.30
CA VAL A 123 10.08 -15.70 7.89
C VAL A 123 10.16 -17.20 8.05
N LYS A 124 9.05 -17.81 8.50
CA LYS A 124 9.07 -19.21 8.91
C LYS A 124 7.65 -19.76 8.97
N LEU A 125 7.53 -21.06 8.74
CA LEU A 125 6.29 -21.81 8.99
C LEU A 125 6.53 -22.74 10.17
N ALA A 126 5.52 -22.91 11.01
CA ALA A 126 5.55 -23.95 12.02
C ALA A 126 5.60 -25.32 11.33
N PRO A 127 6.05 -26.39 12.02
CA PRO A 127 6.26 -27.69 11.39
C PRO A 127 5.09 -28.23 10.60
N LEU A 128 3.86 -27.94 11.02
CA LEU A 128 2.64 -28.37 10.30
C LEU A 128 2.08 -27.31 9.38
N GLY A 129 2.83 -26.22 9.15
CA GLY A 129 2.41 -25.14 8.27
C GLY A 129 1.53 -24.09 8.93
N ASP A 130 1.28 -24.19 10.23
CA ASP A 130 0.42 -23.29 10.98
C ASP A 130 0.90 -23.20 12.42
N PRO A 131 1.13 -22.02 12.98
CA PRO A 131 0.99 -20.69 12.39
C PRO A 131 2.14 -20.29 11.46
N LEU A 132 1.96 -19.17 10.77
CA LEU A 132 3.00 -18.52 10.00
C LEU A 132 3.71 -17.48 10.87
N GLU A 133 5.03 -17.40 10.77
CA GLU A 133 5.78 -16.32 11.39
C GLU A 133 6.16 -15.32 10.33
N ILE A 134 5.74 -14.08 10.53
CA ILE A 134 5.96 -13.00 9.58
C ILE A 134 6.68 -11.84 10.24
N ARG A 135 7.35 -11.04 9.42
CA ARG A 135 7.94 -9.78 9.86
C ARG A 135 7.24 -8.63 9.15
N VAL A 136 6.78 -7.66 9.94
CA VAL A 136 6.13 -6.47 9.42
C VAL A 136 6.51 -5.30 10.31
N ARG A 137 6.87 -4.18 9.70
CA ARG A 137 7.25 -2.94 10.40
C ARG A 137 8.31 -3.15 11.49
N GLY A 138 9.23 -4.09 11.27
CA GLY A 138 10.28 -4.39 12.23
C GLY A 138 9.88 -5.33 13.34
N TYR A 139 8.64 -5.79 13.38
CA TYR A 139 8.16 -6.76 14.36
C TYR A 139 8.04 -8.13 13.75
N GLN A 140 8.24 -9.14 14.56
CA GLN A 140 7.95 -10.51 14.19
C GLN A 140 6.66 -10.95 14.87
N LEU A 141 5.72 -11.44 14.07
CA LEU A 141 4.39 -11.82 14.53
C LEU A 141 4.07 -13.23 14.07
N SER A 142 3.22 -13.92 14.86
CA SER A 142 2.63 -15.19 14.44
C SER A 142 1.19 -14.94 14.02
N ILE A 143 0.80 -15.50 12.89
CA ILE A 143 -0.55 -15.38 12.39
C ILE A 143 -1.05 -16.77 11.97
N ARG A 144 -2.30 -17.07 12.28
CA ARG A 144 -2.88 -18.36 11.92
C ARG A 144 -3.07 -18.46 10.41
N LYS A 145 -2.92 -19.67 9.88
CA LYS A 145 -3.10 -19.90 8.46
C LYS A 145 -4.47 -19.45 7.98
N SER A 146 -5.52 -19.73 8.76
CA SER A 146 -6.89 -19.31 8.43
C SER A 146 -7.03 -17.79 8.35
N GLU A 147 -6.28 -17.06 9.17
CA GLU A 147 -6.26 -15.60 9.13
C GLU A 147 -5.48 -15.11 7.92
N ALA A 148 -4.37 -15.74 7.63
CA ALA A 148 -3.53 -15.39 6.49
C ALA A 148 -4.26 -15.57 5.15
N GLU A 149 -5.21 -16.49 5.09
CA GLU A 149 -6.02 -16.71 3.88
C GLU A 149 -6.86 -15.48 3.51
N LEU A 150 -7.15 -14.63 4.48
CA LEU A 150 -7.97 -13.43 4.29
C LEU A 150 -7.14 -12.19 3.94
N ILE A 151 -5.82 -12.31 3.87
CA ILE A 151 -4.94 -11.20 3.59
C ILE A 151 -4.39 -11.36 2.17
N GLN A 152 -4.80 -10.48 1.27
CA GLN A 152 -4.37 -10.52 -0.13
C GLN A 152 -3.11 -9.69 -0.30
N THR A 153 -2.11 -10.26 -0.95
CA THR A 153 -0.79 -9.64 -1.11
C THR A 153 -0.33 -9.67 -2.56
N LEU A 154 0.61 -8.78 -2.85
CA LEU A 154 1.32 -8.77 -4.11
C LEU A 154 2.78 -9.13 -3.82
N VAL A 155 3.28 -10.20 -4.42
CA VAL A 155 4.65 -10.67 -4.19
C VAL A 155 5.64 -9.67 -4.79
N LEU A 156 6.58 -9.21 -3.98
CA LEU A 156 7.62 -8.27 -4.39
C LEU A 156 8.92 -8.98 -4.70
N SER A 157 9.27 -9.98 -3.87
CA SER A 157 10.41 -10.84 -4.11
C SER A 157 10.09 -12.17 -3.43
N GLY A 158 10.56 -13.26 -3.97
CA GLY A 158 10.13 -14.55 -3.49
C GLY A 158 11.21 -15.55 -3.25
N GLY A 159 10.93 -16.45 -2.31
CA GLY A 159 11.76 -17.63 -2.06
C GLY A 159 11.71 -18.62 -3.21
N GLU A 160 10.79 -18.48 -4.14
CA GLU A 160 10.65 -19.40 -5.28
C GLU A 160 11.81 -19.32 -6.26
N LYS A 161 12.67 -18.34 -6.15
CA LYS A 161 13.87 -18.27 -6.98
C LYS A 161 14.79 -19.46 -6.77
N ASN A 162 14.60 -20.12 -5.65
CA ASN A 162 15.41 -21.28 -5.29
C ASN A 162 14.70 -22.58 -5.60
N ALA A 163 13.55 -22.51 -6.19
CA ALA A 163 12.78 -23.69 -6.52
C ALA A 163 13.21 -24.25 -7.87
#